data_f43a7f3fd1edbd544cd59babd0bfac08
#
_entry.id   f43a7f3fd1edbd544cd59babd0bfac08
#
_cell.length_a   1.000
_cell.length_b   1.000
_cell.length_c   1.000
_cell.angle_alpha   90.00
_cell.angle_beta   90.00
_cell.angle_gamma   90.00
#
_symmetry.space_group_name_H-M   'P 1'
#
loop_
_entity.id
_entity.type
_entity.pdbx_description
1 polymer ?
#
loop_
_entity_poly.entity_id
_entity_poly.type
_entity_poly.pdbx_seq_one_letter_code
_entity_poly.pdbx_strand_id
1 'polypeptide(L)'
;MAVFEPFEEGGEVQGSAVLSIVDGVPTVFEERAREILAVNDIDDPDPDEWYPQSNYLDAYRQIAEQVGDSTLKQIGRSTPENAEWPPGVDTPLAALQSIDDAYQLNHRGGEIGSYEATDAGRDRARVRCENPYPCVYDQGLVLGTVEAFSDDRATLREESDHCREDGGDVCTYVVEW
;
A
#
# COMPACT_ATOMS: atom_id res chain seq x y z
N MET A 1 -12.81 -2.89 -10.69
CA MET A 1 -11.49 -3.15 -11.35
C MET A 1 -10.81 -4.31 -10.64
N ALA A 2 -10.04 -5.13 -11.36
CA ALA A 2 -9.43 -6.31 -10.74
C ALA A 2 -8.24 -5.90 -9.88
N VAL A 3 -8.21 -6.38 -8.65
CA VAL A 3 -7.05 -6.29 -7.77
C VAL A 3 -5.92 -7.17 -8.34
N PHE A 4 -4.68 -6.78 -8.17
CA PHE A 4 -3.47 -7.41 -8.72
C PHE A 4 -3.31 -7.30 -10.25
N GLU A 5 -4.04 -6.43 -10.93
CA GLU A 5 -3.87 -6.16 -12.35
C GLU A 5 -3.60 -4.66 -12.56
N PRO A 6 -2.52 -4.27 -13.23
CA PRO A 6 -2.23 -2.86 -13.48
C PRO A 6 -3.35 -2.24 -14.33
N PHE A 7 -3.66 -0.96 -14.12
CA PHE A 7 -4.69 -0.25 -14.89
C PHE A 7 -4.30 -0.07 -16.36
N GLU A 8 -3.00 0.13 -16.60
CA GLU A 8 -2.40 0.23 -17.92
C GLU A 8 -1.10 -0.56 -17.99
N GLU A 9 -0.75 -1.03 -19.19
CA GLU A 9 0.56 -1.64 -19.44
C GLU A 9 1.67 -0.59 -19.35
N GLY A 10 2.84 -0.97 -18.88
CA GLY A 10 4.02 -0.11 -18.80
C GLY A 10 4.15 0.69 -17.51
N GLY A 11 3.27 0.48 -16.55
CA GLY A 11 3.46 0.99 -15.18
C GLY A 11 4.71 0.38 -14.54
N GLU A 12 5.47 1.21 -13.83
CA GLU A 12 6.67 0.81 -13.07
C GLU A 12 6.59 1.28 -11.63
N VAL A 13 7.21 0.54 -10.75
CA VAL A 13 7.35 0.83 -9.32
C VAL A 13 8.82 0.96 -8.95
N GLN A 14 9.16 1.91 -8.09
CA GLN A 14 10.53 2.12 -7.63
C GLN A 14 10.98 1.01 -6.69
N GLY A 15 12.25 0.63 -6.76
CA GLY A 15 12.81 -0.46 -5.96
C GLY A 15 12.75 -0.24 -4.45
N SER A 16 12.81 1.01 -3.99
CA SER A 16 12.57 1.34 -2.58
C SER A 16 11.17 0.92 -2.10
N ALA A 17 10.14 1.11 -2.94
CA ALA A 17 8.79 0.62 -2.65
C ALA A 17 8.71 -0.92 -2.74
N VAL A 18 9.42 -1.53 -3.69
CA VAL A 18 9.50 -3.00 -3.79
C VAL A 18 10.11 -3.61 -2.53
N LEU A 19 11.17 -3.03 -2.00
CA LEU A 19 11.82 -3.49 -0.78
C LEU A 19 10.90 -3.44 0.45
N SER A 20 9.87 -2.61 0.44
CA SER A 20 8.90 -2.55 1.54
C SER A 20 8.16 -3.88 1.78
N ILE A 21 8.06 -4.75 0.77
CA ILE A 21 7.56 -6.12 0.96
C ILE A 21 8.48 -6.89 1.91
N VAL A 22 9.79 -6.82 1.71
CA VAL A 22 10.76 -7.56 2.53
C VAL A 22 10.82 -6.98 3.94
N ASP A 23 10.83 -5.66 4.05
CA ASP A 23 10.92 -4.95 5.33
C ASP A 23 9.63 -5.06 6.15
N GLY A 24 8.48 -5.22 5.48
CA GLY A 24 7.17 -5.31 6.12
C GLY A 24 6.76 -6.71 6.60
N VAL A 25 7.46 -7.77 6.19
CA VAL A 25 7.19 -9.13 6.68
C VAL A 25 7.96 -9.44 7.96
N PRO A 26 7.45 -10.32 8.84
CA PRO A 26 8.26 -10.84 9.93
C PRO A 26 9.54 -11.50 9.41
N THR A 27 10.66 -11.36 10.14
CA THR A 27 11.99 -11.86 9.75
C THR A 27 12.00 -13.32 9.28
N VAL A 28 11.15 -14.15 9.86
CA VAL A 28 10.99 -15.57 9.46
C VAL A 28 10.47 -15.75 8.02
N PHE A 29 9.87 -14.72 7.44
CA PHE A 29 9.35 -14.72 6.07
C PHE A 29 10.16 -13.89 5.07
N GLU A 30 11.21 -13.17 5.50
CA GLU A 30 12.01 -12.31 4.62
C GLU A 30 12.63 -13.09 3.44
N GLU A 31 13.22 -14.27 3.71
CA GLU A 31 13.78 -15.12 2.66
C GLU A 31 12.70 -15.55 1.66
N ARG A 32 11.51 -15.89 2.17
CA ARG A 32 10.37 -16.26 1.32
C ARG A 32 9.87 -15.09 0.48
N ALA A 33 9.81 -13.87 1.04
CA ALA A 33 9.46 -12.67 0.30
C ALA A 33 10.45 -12.39 -0.85
N ARG A 34 11.76 -12.54 -0.59
CA ARG A 34 12.80 -12.40 -1.63
C ARG A 34 12.68 -13.47 -2.71
N GLU A 35 12.41 -14.71 -2.35
CA GLU A 35 12.16 -15.79 -3.32
C GLU A 35 10.94 -15.47 -4.21
N ILE A 36 9.85 -14.96 -3.62
CA ILE A 36 8.66 -14.58 -4.37
C ILE A 36 8.95 -13.42 -5.32
N LEU A 37 9.70 -12.41 -4.89
CA LEU A 37 10.13 -11.33 -5.79
C LEU A 37 10.98 -11.87 -6.95
N ALA A 38 11.98 -12.72 -6.67
CA ALA A 38 12.86 -13.28 -7.67
C ALA A 38 12.12 -14.13 -8.74
N VAL A 39 11.13 -14.95 -8.35
CA VAL A 39 10.33 -15.73 -9.32
C VAL A 39 9.39 -14.86 -10.16
N ASN A 40 9.17 -13.60 -9.77
CA ASN A 40 8.45 -12.59 -10.53
C ASN A 40 9.40 -11.59 -11.22
N ASP A 41 10.60 -12.01 -11.57
CA ASP A 41 11.62 -11.22 -12.28
C ASP A 41 12.07 -9.93 -11.54
N ILE A 42 12.00 -9.94 -10.21
CA ILE A 42 12.52 -8.90 -9.32
C ILE A 42 13.55 -9.55 -8.39
N ASP A 43 14.75 -9.84 -8.93
CA ASP A 43 15.81 -10.47 -8.19
C ASP A 43 16.75 -9.40 -7.58
N ASP A 44 16.99 -9.48 -6.27
CA ASP A 44 17.84 -8.55 -5.51
C ASP A 44 17.58 -7.07 -5.84
N PRO A 45 16.36 -6.54 -5.56
CA PRO A 45 15.94 -5.23 -6.02
C PRO A 45 16.84 -4.10 -5.50
N ASP A 46 17.28 -3.24 -6.42
CA ASP A 46 18.00 -2.01 -6.13
C ASP A 46 17.00 -0.88 -5.82
N PRO A 47 17.13 -0.14 -4.72
CA PRO A 47 16.19 0.92 -4.34
C PRO A 47 16.06 2.04 -5.38
N ASP A 48 17.09 2.29 -6.19
CA ASP A 48 17.12 3.35 -7.19
C ASP A 48 16.64 2.90 -8.58
N GLU A 49 16.41 1.61 -8.79
CA GLU A 49 15.90 1.06 -10.05
C GLU A 49 14.37 1.02 -10.11
N TRP A 50 13.85 0.79 -11.31
CA TRP A 50 12.41 0.71 -11.59
C TRP A 50 12.05 -0.67 -12.12
N TYR A 51 10.96 -1.23 -11.59
CA TYR A 51 10.49 -2.58 -11.89
C TYR A 51 9.07 -2.55 -12.46
N PRO A 52 8.71 -3.45 -13.39
CA PRO A 52 7.34 -3.52 -13.89
C PRO A 52 6.32 -3.69 -12.76
N GLN A 53 5.31 -2.83 -12.74
CA GLN A 53 4.25 -2.89 -11.73
C GLN A 53 3.51 -4.24 -11.77
N SER A 54 3.35 -4.84 -12.96
CA SER A 54 2.74 -6.17 -13.11
C SER A 54 3.49 -7.24 -12.31
N ASN A 55 4.83 -7.24 -12.38
CA ASN A 55 5.65 -8.20 -11.64
C ASN A 55 5.51 -8.03 -10.12
N TYR A 56 5.44 -6.79 -9.70
CA TYR A 56 5.24 -6.46 -8.29
C TYR A 56 3.85 -6.87 -7.78
N LEU A 57 2.80 -6.67 -8.57
CA LEU A 57 1.44 -7.12 -8.27
C LEU A 57 1.33 -8.64 -8.24
N ASP A 58 2.03 -9.35 -9.14
CA ASP A 58 2.11 -10.82 -9.12
C ASP A 58 2.81 -11.33 -7.86
N ALA A 59 3.84 -10.63 -7.37
CA ALA A 59 4.45 -10.95 -6.08
C ALA A 59 3.46 -10.78 -4.91
N TYR A 60 2.67 -9.71 -4.88
CA TYR A 60 1.59 -9.55 -3.89
C TYR A 60 0.55 -10.67 -3.95
N ARG A 61 0.13 -11.07 -5.14
CA ARG A 61 -0.79 -12.20 -5.34
C ARG A 61 -0.23 -13.49 -4.77
N GLN A 62 1.04 -13.78 -5.03
CA GLN A 62 1.69 -14.99 -4.49
C GLN A 62 1.85 -14.94 -2.96
N ILE A 63 2.11 -13.77 -2.38
CA ILE A 63 2.15 -13.61 -0.92
C ILE A 63 0.75 -13.89 -0.34
N ALA A 64 -0.32 -13.37 -0.94
CA ALA A 64 -1.69 -13.65 -0.52
C ALA A 64 -1.97 -15.16 -0.49
N GLU A 65 -1.63 -15.85 -1.58
CA GLU A 65 -1.90 -17.29 -1.74
C GLU A 65 -1.05 -18.19 -0.83
N GLN A 66 0.21 -17.82 -0.56
CA GLN A 66 1.17 -18.70 0.12
C GLN A 66 1.36 -18.36 1.60
N VAL A 67 1.20 -17.11 1.98
CA VAL A 67 1.44 -16.61 3.35
C VAL A 67 0.16 -16.08 3.98
N GLY A 68 -0.75 -15.52 3.17
CA GLY A 68 -2.07 -15.07 3.57
C GLY A 68 -2.23 -13.56 3.73
N ASP A 69 -3.48 -13.11 3.73
CA ASP A 69 -3.88 -11.69 3.73
C ASP A 69 -3.39 -10.92 4.95
N SER A 70 -3.24 -11.60 6.10
CA SER A 70 -2.70 -10.96 7.31
C SER A 70 -1.28 -10.45 7.11
N THR A 71 -0.48 -11.11 6.28
CA THR A 71 0.88 -10.67 5.92
C THR A 71 0.82 -9.45 5.02
N LEU A 72 -0.07 -9.42 4.03
CA LEU A 72 -0.27 -8.24 3.17
C LEU A 72 -0.69 -7.02 4.00
N LYS A 73 -1.60 -7.22 4.96
CA LYS A 73 -1.99 -6.14 5.89
C LYS A 73 -0.84 -5.64 6.73
N GLN A 74 0.04 -6.55 7.18
CA GLN A 74 1.23 -6.17 7.96
C GLN A 74 2.23 -5.41 7.10
N ILE A 75 2.47 -5.81 5.85
CA ILE A 75 3.31 -5.08 4.90
C ILE A 75 2.80 -3.66 4.74
N GLY A 76 1.50 -3.48 4.44
CA GLY A 76 0.89 -2.15 4.35
C GLY A 76 1.07 -1.32 5.62
N ARG A 77 0.88 -1.94 6.79
CA ARG A 77 1.00 -1.25 8.09
C ARG A 77 2.42 -0.79 8.41
N SER A 78 3.43 -1.52 7.95
CA SER A 78 4.84 -1.17 8.15
C SER A 78 5.36 -0.15 7.13
N THR A 79 4.72 -0.01 5.97
CA THR A 79 5.16 0.88 4.89
C THR A 79 5.38 2.32 5.34
N PRO A 80 4.48 2.96 6.13
CA PRO A 80 4.67 4.34 6.57
C PRO A 80 5.86 4.57 7.50
N GLU A 81 6.32 3.56 8.23
CA GLU A 81 7.48 3.66 9.11
C GLU A 81 8.78 3.81 8.34
N ASN A 82 8.82 3.29 7.10
CA ASN A 82 9.98 3.33 6.21
C ASN A 82 9.87 4.44 5.13
N ALA A 83 8.75 5.16 5.08
CA ALA A 83 8.52 6.20 4.10
C ALA A 83 9.21 7.53 4.49
N GLU A 84 9.72 8.23 3.48
CA GLU A 84 10.14 9.61 3.65
C GLU A 84 8.92 10.54 3.56
N TRP A 85 8.65 11.26 4.63
CA TRP A 85 7.51 12.16 4.71
C TRP A 85 7.89 13.59 4.29
N PRO A 86 7.00 14.31 3.60
CA PRO A 86 7.23 15.72 3.28
C PRO A 86 7.43 16.56 4.56
N PRO A 87 8.24 17.65 4.50
CA PRO A 87 8.41 18.56 5.63
C PRO A 87 7.07 19.15 6.08
N GLY A 88 6.79 19.12 7.38
CA GLY A 88 5.57 19.69 7.97
C GLY A 88 4.42 18.71 8.10
N VAL A 89 4.61 17.44 7.76
CA VAL A 89 3.67 16.36 8.11
C VAL A 89 3.91 15.99 9.57
N ASP A 90 2.98 16.39 10.44
CA ASP A 90 3.07 16.22 11.89
C ASP A 90 1.76 15.75 12.53
N THR A 91 0.75 15.48 11.71
CA THR A 91 -0.56 14.99 12.16
C THR A 91 -1.03 13.80 11.32
N PRO A 92 -1.85 12.89 11.90
CA PRO A 92 -2.42 11.77 11.15
C PRO A 92 -3.16 12.19 9.88
N LEU A 93 -3.96 13.25 9.94
CA LEU A 93 -4.69 13.75 8.76
C LEU A 93 -3.74 14.25 7.66
N ALA A 94 -2.72 15.03 8.01
CA ALA A 94 -1.73 15.51 7.04
C ALA A 94 -0.95 14.34 6.42
N ALA A 95 -0.60 13.33 7.22
CA ALA A 95 0.06 12.12 6.73
C ALA A 95 -0.84 11.32 5.77
N LEU A 96 -2.10 11.09 6.10
CA LEU A 96 -3.06 10.44 5.22
C LEU A 96 -3.23 11.18 3.89
N GLN A 97 -3.27 12.52 3.91
CA GLN A 97 -3.36 13.35 2.71
C GLN A 97 -2.09 13.35 1.86
N SER A 98 -0.96 12.96 2.43
CA SER A 98 0.33 12.84 1.73
C SER A 98 0.59 11.46 1.12
N ILE A 99 -0.28 10.48 1.36
CA ILE A 99 -0.12 9.12 0.80
C ILE A 99 -0.08 9.18 -0.74
N ASP A 100 -0.97 9.96 -1.36
CA ASP A 100 -1.02 10.05 -2.83
C ASP A 100 0.27 10.64 -3.40
N ASP A 101 0.79 11.70 -2.82
CA ASP A 101 2.06 12.28 -3.25
C ASP A 101 3.21 11.27 -3.20
N ALA A 102 3.30 10.48 -2.12
CA ALA A 102 4.29 9.42 -1.99
C ALA A 102 4.04 8.29 -3.00
N TYR A 103 2.78 7.93 -3.23
CA TYR A 103 2.40 6.91 -4.21
C TYR A 103 2.80 7.31 -5.63
N GLN A 104 2.48 8.54 -6.06
CA GLN A 104 2.83 9.08 -7.37
C GLN A 104 4.36 9.21 -7.56
N LEU A 105 5.11 9.49 -6.50
CA LEU A 105 6.58 9.55 -6.57
C LEU A 105 7.23 8.17 -6.74
N ASN A 106 6.63 7.12 -6.20
CA ASN A 106 7.14 5.75 -6.25
C ASN A 106 6.63 4.96 -7.45
N HIS A 107 5.80 5.55 -8.32
CA HIS A 107 5.26 4.92 -9.51
C HIS A 107 5.41 5.84 -10.72
N ARG A 108 5.46 5.25 -11.92
CA ARG A 108 5.50 5.98 -13.20
C ARG A 108 4.99 5.12 -14.35
N GLY A 109 4.78 5.72 -15.51
CA GLY A 109 4.53 5.00 -16.76
C GLY A 109 3.09 4.50 -16.91
N GLY A 110 2.10 5.40 -16.97
CA GLY A 110 0.71 5.08 -17.23
C GLY A 110 -0.23 5.46 -16.09
N GLU A 111 -1.48 5.01 -16.17
CA GLU A 111 -2.46 5.17 -15.10
C GLU A 111 -2.17 4.16 -13.98
N ILE A 112 -1.85 4.67 -12.83
CA ILE A 112 -1.47 3.85 -11.66
C ILE A 112 -2.52 3.89 -10.55
N GLY A 113 -3.49 4.81 -10.63
CA GLY A 113 -4.48 5.07 -9.61
C GLY A 113 -4.10 6.15 -8.61
N SER A 114 -4.85 6.25 -7.52
CA SER A 114 -4.70 7.33 -6.56
C SER A 114 -5.21 6.98 -5.16
N TYR A 115 -4.80 7.80 -4.19
CA TYR A 115 -5.34 7.86 -2.85
C TYR A 115 -5.91 9.25 -2.58
N GLU A 116 -7.07 9.34 -1.96
CA GLU A 116 -7.66 10.62 -1.56
C GLU A 116 -8.10 10.54 -0.09
N ALA A 117 -7.52 11.39 0.76
CA ALA A 117 -7.91 11.50 2.15
C ALA A 117 -8.60 12.83 2.45
N THR A 118 -9.77 12.75 3.07
CA THR A 118 -10.58 13.91 3.46
C THR A 118 -10.89 13.89 4.95
N ASP A 119 -10.90 15.08 5.56
CA ASP A 119 -11.33 15.26 6.94
C ASP A 119 -12.80 14.80 7.10
N ALA A 120 -13.06 13.92 8.05
CA ALA A 120 -14.38 13.39 8.34
C ALA A 120 -14.85 13.74 9.77
N GLY A 121 -14.12 14.61 10.45
CA GLY A 121 -14.43 15.09 11.81
C GLY A 121 -13.23 14.92 12.75
N ARG A 122 -13.47 15.22 14.03
CA ARG A 122 -12.42 15.14 15.02
C ARG A 122 -11.84 13.72 15.10
N ASP A 123 -10.51 13.63 14.99
CA ASP A 123 -9.73 12.39 15.08
C ASP A 123 -10.25 11.30 14.11
N ARG A 124 -10.68 11.74 12.90
CA ARG A 124 -11.28 10.88 11.88
C ARG A 124 -11.00 11.37 10.48
N ALA A 125 -10.70 10.46 9.57
CA ALA A 125 -10.60 10.72 8.13
C ALA A 125 -11.34 9.67 7.31
N ARG A 126 -11.72 10.06 6.09
CA ARG A 126 -12.18 9.15 5.04
C ARG A 126 -11.08 9.04 4.00
N VAL A 127 -10.70 7.81 3.66
CA VAL A 127 -9.67 7.51 2.66
C VAL A 127 -10.29 6.70 1.53
N ARG A 128 -10.19 7.22 0.32
CA ARG A 128 -10.61 6.59 -0.93
C ARG A 128 -9.37 6.00 -1.60
N CYS A 129 -9.42 4.72 -1.93
CA CYS A 129 -8.34 3.98 -2.56
C CYS A 129 -8.81 3.48 -3.94
N GLU A 130 -8.19 3.99 -5.00
CA GLU A 130 -8.41 3.58 -6.38
C GLU A 130 -7.05 3.20 -6.98
N ASN A 131 -6.66 1.95 -6.80
CA ASN A 131 -5.34 1.44 -7.20
C ASN A 131 -5.41 -0.09 -7.40
N PRO A 132 -4.42 -0.73 -8.03
CA PRO A 132 -4.44 -2.17 -8.30
C PRO A 132 -3.96 -3.04 -7.13
N TYR A 133 -3.55 -2.46 -6.01
CA TYR A 133 -3.04 -3.21 -4.85
C TYR A 133 -4.16 -3.89 -4.06
N PRO A 134 -3.87 -4.98 -3.30
CA PRO A 134 -4.89 -5.69 -2.54
C PRO A 134 -5.53 -4.82 -1.46
N CYS A 135 -6.84 -4.94 -1.27
CA CYS A 135 -7.59 -4.12 -0.32
C CYS A 135 -7.08 -4.24 1.11
N VAL A 136 -6.61 -5.43 1.50
CA VAL A 136 -6.02 -5.66 2.83
C VAL A 136 -4.69 -4.93 3.03
N TYR A 137 -3.91 -4.72 1.96
CA TYR A 137 -2.72 -3.88 2.01
C TYR A 137 -3.08 -2.42 2.28
N ASP A 138 -4.07 -1.87 1.56
CA ASP A 138 -4.55 -0.50 1.78
C ASP A 138 -5.09 -0.29 3.19
N GLN A 139 -5.81 -1.26 3.74
CA GLN A 139 -6.24 -1.22 5.14
C GLN A 139 -5.05 -1.13 6.09
N GLY A 140 -3.99 -1.88 5.83
CA GLY A 140 -2.74 -1.82 6.57
C GLY A 140 -2.08 -0.46 6.45
N LEU A 141 -1.91 0.05 5.23
CA LEU A 141 -1.29 1.34 4.92
C LEU A 141 -1.99 2.49 5.65
N VAL A 142 -3.31 2.56 5.58
CA VAL A 142 -4.12 3.60 6.26
C VAL A 142 -3.94 3.53 7.77
N LEU A 143 -4.01 2.34 8.37
CA LEU A 143 -3.80 2.15 9.80
C LEU A 143 -2.38 2.55 10.24
N GLY A 144 -1.37 2.05 9.53
CA GLY A 144 0.03 2.34 9.83
C GLY A 144 0.37 3.82 9.69
N THR A 145 -0.23 4.50 8.69
CA THR A 145 -0.06 5.95 8.52
C THR A 145 -0.57 6.73 9.72
N VAL A 146 -1.74 6.39 10.24
CA VAL A 146 -2.25 7.05 11.46
C VAL A 146 -1.37 6.76 12.67
N GLU A 147 -0.99 5.51 12.86
CA GLU A 147 -0.19 5.06 14.01
C GLU A 147 1.25 5.63 14.01
N ALA A 148 1.79 5.98 12.85
CA ALA A 148 3.10 6.65 12.75
C ALA A 148 3.06 8.11 13.27
N PHE A 149 1.88 8.73 13.32
CA PHE A 149 1.69 10.14 13.73
C PHE A 149 0.74 10.32 14.92
N SER A 150 0.37 9.23 15.59
CA SER A 150 -0.47 9.24 16.79
C SER A 150 -0.03 8.19 17.79
N ASP A 151 -0.09 8.50 19.08
CA ASP A 151 0.10 7.52 20.16
C ASP A 151 -1.15 6.66 20.37
N ASP A 152 -2.27 7.04 19.78
CA ASP A 152 -3.54 6.32 19.89
C ASP A 152 -3.64 5.19 18.88
N ARG A 153 -4.31 4.13 19.26
CA ARG A 153 -4.55 2.98 18.39
C ARG A 153 -5.63 3.32 17.37
N ALA A 154 -5.29 3.24 16.09
CA ALA A 154 -6.22 3.46 15.01
C ALA A 154 -7.21 2.29 14.84
N THR A 155 -8.44 2.64 14.47
CA THR A 155 -9.47 1.70 14.04
C THR A 155 -9.95 2.05 12.64
N LEU A 156 -10.28 1.04 11.84
CA LEU A 156 -10.69 1.22 10.45
C LEU A 156 -11.94 0.42 10.16
N ARG A 157 -12.88 1.03 9.46
CA ARG A 157 -14.05 0.37 8.87
C ARG A 157 -14.19 0.69 7.40
N GLU A 158 -14.62 -0.27 6.61
CA GLU A 158 -14.99 -0.05 5.23
C GLU A 158 -16.37 0.62 5.13
N GLU A 159 -16.50 1.57 4.21
CA GLU A 159 -17.73 2.33 3.96
C GLU A 159 -18.28 2.09 2.54
N SER A 160 -17.49 1.49 1.63
CA SER A 160 -17.95 1.11 0.29
C SER A 160 -18.94 -0.06 0.34
N ASP A 161 -19.98 0.01 -0.48
CA ASP A 161 -20.96 -1.07 -0.64
C ASP A 161 -20.34 -2.29 -1.36
N HIS A 162 -19.38 -2.04 -2.25
CA HIS A 162 -18.59 -3.05 -2.98
C HIS A 162 -17.13 -2.61 -3.01
N CYS A 163 -16.29 -3.42 -2.40
CA CYS A 163 -14.85 -3.28 -2.46
C CYS A 163 -14.33 -3.65 -3.86
N ARG A 164 -13.11 -3.24 -4.18
CA ARG A 164 -12.45 -3.63 -5.44
C ARG A 164 -12.33 -5.14 -5.59
N GLU A 165 -12.11 -5.88 -4.51
CA GLU A 165 -12.12 -7.36 -4.49
C GLU A 165 -13.49 -7.96 -4.77
N ASP A 166 -14.57 -7.23 -4.47
CA ASP A 166 -15.96 -7.61 -4.75
C ASP A 166 -16.48 -7.04 -6.08
N GLY A 167 -15.58 -6.57 -6.96
CA GLY A 167 -15.91 -6.05 -8.29
C GLY A 167 -16.27 -4.56 -8.32
N GLY A 168 -16.06 -3.83 -7.24
CA GLY A 168 -16.12 -2.37 -7.23
C GLY A 168 -14.88 -1.73 -7.88
N ASP A 169 -14.92 -0.43 -8.11
CA ASP A 169 -13.81 0.34 -8.67
C ASP A 169 -12.95 0.98 -7.58
N VAL A 170 -13.51 1.20 -6.40
CA VAL A 170 -12.92 1.97 -5.31
C VAL A 170 -13.24 1.33 -3.97
N CYS A 171 -12.27 1.29 -3.07
CA CYS A 171 -12.54 1.06 -1.65
C CYS A 171 -12.53 2.39 -0.90
N THR A 172 -13.47 2.58 0.00
CA THR A 172 -13.54 3.75 0.87
C THR A 172 -13.51 3.29 2.32
N TYR A 173 -12.55 3.80 3.05
CA TYR A 173 -12.35 3.49 4.46
C TYR A 173 -12.57 4.72 5.32
N VAL A 174 -13.14 4.52 6.50
CA VAL A 174 -13.13 5.51 7.58
C VAL A 174 -12.17 5.02 8.65
N VAL A 175 -11.17 5.83 8.94
CA VAL A 175 -10.20 5.60 10.00
C VAL A 175 -10.42 6.59 11.15
N GLU A 176 -10.33 6.10 12.38
CA GLU A 176 -10.48 6.88 13.63
C GLU A 176 -9.29 6.62 14.54
N TRP A 177 -8.82 7.65 15.27
CA TRP A 177 -7.68 7.60 16.20
C TRP A 177 -7.89 8.45 17.44
#